data_493e3b9e78c02f78ba7853cabd96ac57
#
_entry.id   493e3b9e78c02f78ba7853cabd96ac57
#
_cell.length_a   1.000
_cell.length_b   1.000
_cell.length_c   1.000
_cell.angle_alpha   90.00
_cell.angle_beta   90.00
_cell.angle_gamma   90.00
#
_symmetry.space_group_name_H-M   'P 1'
#
loop_
_entity.id
_entity.type
_entity.pdbx_description
1 polymer ?
#
loop_
_entity_poly.entity_id
_entity_poly.type
_entity_poly.pdbx_seq_one_letter_code
_entity_poly.pdbx_strand_id
1 'polypeptide(L)'
;MTLTYVFHSCFVLETEKSILIFDYWLDLNGVVPPFLKKDKPVYVFSSHFHEDHFNRAIFEWRKQREGITYILSKDIYKHRRATKEDADVWLAKGGAWSDGTLSVWALGSTDSGVSWIIETEGKRIFHAGDLNNWYVRFLPEAVPGETIEI
;
A
#
# COMPACT_ATOMS: atom_id res chain seq x y z
N MET A 1 -10.96 -1.05 -13.32
CA MET A 1 -9.91 -1.14 -12.29
C MET A 1 -8.59 -1.41 -12.99
N THR A 2 -7.56 -0.64 -12.69
CA THR A 2 -6.23 -0.77 -13.29
C THR A 2 -5.17 -0.93 -12.20
N LEU A 3 -4.15 -1.75 -12.48
CA LEU A 3 -3.00 -1.96 -11.61
C LEU A 3 -1.75 -1.44 -12.31
N THR A 4 -1.06 -0.49 -11.68
CA THR A 4 0.19 0.10 -12.20
C THR A 4 1.36 -0.28 -11.30
N TYR A 5 2.41 -0.81 -11.88
CA TYR A 5 3.65 -1.10 -11.16
C TYR A 5 4.48 0.16 -11.01
N VAL A 6 5.00 0.40 -9.80
CA VAL A 6 5.87 1.54 -9.50
C VAL A 6 7.32 1.10 -9.37
N PHE A 7 7.63 0.35 -8.34
CA PHE A 7 8.96 -0.18 -8.09
C PHE A 7 8.94 -1.19 -6.93
N HIS A 8 9.72 -2.26 -7.03
CA HIS A 8 9.81 -3.31 -6.01
C HIS A 8 8.43 -3.87 -5.64
N SER A 9 7.95 -3.70 -4.41
CA SER A 9 6.62 -4.13 -3.98
C SER A 9 5.56 -3.02 -4.06
N CYS A 10 5.92 -1.87 -4.64
CA CYS A 10 5.00 -0.75 -4.78
C CYS A 10 4.14 -0.84 -6.02
N PHE A 11 2.84 -0.82 -5.80
CA PHE A 11 1.81 -0.80 -6.84
C PHE A 11 0.79 0.30 -6.56
N VAL A 12 0.19 0.83 -7.61
CA VAL A 12 -1.00 1.68 -7.54
C VAL A 12 -2.17 0.93 -8.17
N LEU A 13 -3.21 0.72 -7.38
CA LEU A 13 -4.48 0.19 -7.86
C LEU A 13 -5.48 1.35 -7.96
N GLU A 14 -5.90 1.67 -9.17
CA GLU A 14 -6.95 2.65 -9.41
C GLU A 14 -8.27 1.94 -9.66
N THR A 15 -9.26 2.24 -8.84
CA THR A 15 -10.63 1.80 -8.99
C THR A 15 -11.49 2.92 -9.59
N GLU A 16 -12.77 2.68 -9.79
CA GLU A 16 -13.69 3.76 -10.20
C GLU A 16 -13.74 4.88 -9.16
N LYS A 17 -13.73 4.52 -7.86
CA LYS A 17 -14.00 5.43 -6.74
C LYS A 17 -12.77 5.84 -5.94
N SER A 18 -11.66 5.13 -6.06
CA SER A 18 -10.50 5.34 -5.19
C SER A 18 -9.17 4.96 -5.83
N ILE A 19 -8.09 5.36 -5.16
CA ILE A 19 -6.72 5.04 -5.51
C ILE A 19 -6.08 4.39 -4.28
N LEU A 20 -5.49 3.19 -4.45
CA LEU A 20 -4.79 2.46 -3.40
C LEU A 20 -3.31 2.37 -3.78
N ILE A 21 -2.42 2.79 -2.87
CA ILE A 21 -0.97 2.76 -3.06
C ILE A 21 -0.37 1.84 -2.00
N PHE A 22 0.40 0.84 -2.45
CA PHE A 22 0.98 -0.19 -1.59
C PHE A 22 2.49 -0.09 -1.53
N ASP A 23 3.05 -0.18 -0.32
CA ASP A 23 4.47 -0.38 -0.04
C ASP A 23 5.40 0.56 -0.81
N TYR A 24 5.14 1.87 -0.71
CA TYR A 24 5.95 2.89 -1.37
C TYR A 24 7.36 2.96 -0.79
N TRP A 25 8.35 2.81 -1.64
CA TRP A 25 9.75 3.00 -1.33
C TRP A 25 10.40 4.07 -2.22
N LEU A 26 10.60 3.77 -3.49
CA LEU A 26 11.18 4.66 -4.50
C LEU A 26 10.23 4.79 -5.70
N ASP A 27 10.27 5.94 -6.33
CA ASP A 27 9.52 6.22 -7.56
C ASP A 27 10.45 6.93 -8.55
N LEU A 28 11.35 6.16 -9.15
CA LEU A 28 12.41 6.67 -10.02
C LEU A 28 11.87 7.26 -11.33
N ASN A 29 10.68 6.87 -11.75
CA ASN A 29 10.05 7.29 -13.00
C ASN A 29 8.88 8.27 -12.81
N GLY A 30 8.61 8.70 -11.57
CA GLY A 30 7.52 9.63 -11.29
C GLY A 30 6.12 9.07 -11.59
N VAL A 31 5.90 7.79 -11.27
CA VAL A 31 4.65 7.07 -11.54
C VAL A 31 3.52 7.54 -10.61
N VAL A 32 3.81 7.77 -9.33
CA VAL A 32 2.82 8.07 -8.30
C VAL A 32 2.22 9.49 -8.41
N PRO A 33 3.00 10.56 -8.67
CA PRO A 33 2.48 11.93 -8.66
C PRO A 33 1.22 12.17 -9.53
N PRO A 34 1.10 11.62 -10.74
CA PRO A 34 -0.13 11.79 -11.53
C PRO A 34 -1.39 11.25 -10.84
N PHE A 35 -1.27 10.16 -10.07
CA PHE A 35 -2.40 9.60 -9.31
C PHE A 35 -2.81 10.52 -8.17
N LEU A 36 -1.85 11.17 -7.51
CA LEU A 36 -2.12 12.10 -6.40
C LEU A 36 -2.83 13.38 -6.87
N LYS A 37 -2.83 13.67 -8.16
CA LYS A 37 -3.54 14.82 -8.76
C LYS A 37 -4.99 14.51 -9.12
N LYS A 38 -5.39 13.25 -9.07
CA LYS A 38 -6.75 12.83 -9.41
C LYS A 38 -7.72 13.15 -8.27
N ASP A 39 -8.95 13.51 -8.60
CA ASP A 39 -10.00 13.83 -7.64
C ASP A 39 -10.70 12.54 -7.15
N LYS A 40 -9.95 11.69 -6.48
CA LYS A 40 -10.42 10.45 -5.85
C LYS A 40 -9.78 10.32 -4.48
N PRO A 41 -10.47 9.74 -3.48
CA PRO A 41 -9.83 9.35 -2.22
C PRO A 41 -8.63 8.44 -2.46
N VAL A 42 -7.55 8.67 -1.71
CA VAL A 42 -6.32 7.89 -1.77
C VAL A 42 -6.15 7.12 -0.46
N TYR A 43 -5.86 5.84 -0.57
CA TYR A 43 -5.52 4.97 0.56
C TYR A 43 -4.08 4.51 0.40
N VAL A 44 -3.28 4.71 1.43
CA VAL A 44 -1.86 4.38 1.42
C VAL A 44 -1.59 3.27 2.44
N PHE A 45 -1.01 2.18 1.95
CA PHE A 45 -0.72 0.98 2.74
C PHE A 45 0.77 0.74 2.82
N SER A 46 1.27 0.34 3.98
CA SER A 46 2.61 -0.23 4.12
C SER A 46 2.53 -1.48 5.01
N SER A 47 3.04 -2.59 4.47
CA SER A 47 2.90 -3.92 5.07
C SER A 47 3.81 -4.13 6.27
N HIS A 48 5.00 -3.51 6.30
CA HIS A 48 5.96 -3.63 7.38
C HIS A 48 7.03 -2.51 7.33
N PHE A 49 7.91 -2.51 8.33
CA PHE A 49 8.84 -1.40 8.59
C PHE A 49 10.10 -1.39 7.70
N HIS A 50 10.40 -2.44 6.95
CA HIS A 50 11.59 -2.50 6.11
C HIS A 50 11.61 -1.35 5.08
N GLU A 51 12.81 -0.87 4.78
CA GLU A 51 13.02 0.32 3.94
C GLU A 51 12.37 0.20 2.55
N ASP A 52 12.42 -0.98 1.96
CA ASP A 52 11.88 -1.27 0.62
C ASP A 52 10.34 -1.42 0.58
N HIS A 53 9.67 -1.28 1.74
CA HIS A 53 8.21 -1.35 1.88
C HIS A 53 7.61 -0.13 2.58
N PHE A 54 8.45 0.73 3.14
CA PHE A 54 7.99 1.92 3.84
C PHE A 54 8.98 3.08 3.69
N ASN A 55 8.50 4.20 3.16
CA ASN A 55 9.24 5.46 3.08
C ASN A 55 8.40 6.58 3.71
N ARG A 56 8.99 7.33 4.65
CA ARG A 56 8.31 8.46 5.32
C ARG A 56 7.85 9.55 4.35
N ALA A 57 8.38 9.60 3.13
CA ALA A 57 7.95 10.55 2.11
C ALA A 57 6.44 10.50 1.82
N ILE A 58 5.78 9.37 2.09
CA ILE A 58 4.32 9.24 1.93
C ILE A 58 3.54 10.26 2.76
N PHE A 59 4.08 10.68 3.91
CA PHE A 59 3.43 11.65 4.80
C PHE A 59 3.47 13.08 4.25
N GLU A 60 4.39 13.38 3.34
CA GLU A 60 4.45 14.67 2.67
C GLU A 60 3.28 14.87 1.68
N TRP A 61 2.67 13.81 1.19
CA TRP A 61 1.57 13.90 0.24
C TRP A 61 0.33 14.60 0.81
N ARG A 62 0.09 14.48 2.12
CA ARG A 62 -1.03 15.17 2.79
C ARG A 62 -0.90 16.69 2.77
N LYS A 63 0.32 17.21 2.57
CA LYS A 63 0.57 18.65 2.41
C LYS A 63 0.18 19.16 1.02
N GLN A 64 0.07 18.25 0.04
CA GLN A 64 -0.22 18.57 -1.35
C GLN A 64 -1.71 18.43 -1.69
N ARG A 65 -2.42 17.58 -0.96
CA ARG A 65 -3.83 17.29 -1.20
C ARG A 65 -4.53 16.76 0.04
N GLU A 66 -5.86 16.90 0.06
CA GLU A 66 -6.74 16.28 1.04
C GLU A 66 -7.17 14.87 0.60
N GLY A 67 -7.89 14.16 1.46
CA GLY A 67 -8.51 12.88 1.14
C GLY A 67 -7.53 11.71 1.03
N ILE A 68 -6.44 11.73 1.81
CA ILE A 68 -5.52 10.60 1.95
C ILE A 68 -5.75 9.93 3.31
N THR A 69 -5.95 8.62 3.29
CA THR A 69 -6.01 7.78 4.49
C THR A 69 -4.82 6.84 4.53
N TYR A 70 -4.03 6.91 5.60
CA TYR A 70 -2.86 6.06 5.81
C TYR A 70 -3.24 4.87 6.69
N ILE A 71 -3.09 3.65 6.15
CA ILE A 71 -3.38 2.38 6.81
C ILE A 71 -2.08 1.58 6.86
N LEU A 72 -1.43 1.58 8.01
CA LEU A 72 -0.09 1.05 8.15
C LEU A 72 -0.01 -0.08 9.17
N SER A 73 0.97 -0.96 8.99
CA SER A 73 1.27 -2.00 9.97
C SER A 73 1.85 -1.41 11.25
N LYS A 74 1.40 -1.90 12.40
CA LYS A 74 1.86 -1.44 13.73
C LYS A 74 3.36 -1.61 13.94
N ASP A 75 4.03 -2.54 13.29
CA ASP A 75 5.47 -2.73 13.43
C ASP A 75 6.26 -1.49 13.00
N ILE A 76 5.72 -0.68 12.10
CA ILE A 76 6.36 0.56 11.62
C ILE A 76 6.60 1.55 12.76
N TYR A 77 5.59 1.84 13.59
CA TYR A 77 5.83 2.70 14.75
C TYR A 77 6.56 1.98 15.90
N LYS A 78 6.35 0.66 16.05
CA LYS A 78 7.08 -0.13 17.05
C LYS A 78 8.59 -0.16 16.79
N HIS A 79 8.99 -0.12 15.53
CA HIS A 79 10.39 0.02 15.11
C HIS A 79 10.83 1.48 14.95
N ARG A 80 10.02 2.43 15.46
CA ARG A 80 10.33 3.87 15.46
C ARG A 80 10.56 4.48 14.07
N ARG A 81 9.95 3.88 13.03
CA ARG A 81 9.99 4.43 11.68
C ARG A 81 8.93 5.51 11.44
N ALA A 82 7.92 5.55 12.30
CA ALA A 82 6.86 6.56 12.36
C ALA A 82 6.38 6.73 13.79
N THR A 83 5.62 7.78 14.06
CA THR A 83 4.87 7.95 15.29
C THR A 83 3.41 7.55 15.09
N LYS A 84 2.69 7.30 16.19
CA LYS A 84 1.28 6.90 16.12
C LYS A 84 0.40 7.95 15.44
N GLU A 85 0.76 9.21 15.53
CA GLU A 85 0.03 10.34 14.95
C GLU A 85 0.24 10.47 13.44
N ASP A 86 1.25 9.82 12.88
CA ASP A 86 1.57 9.91 11.46
C ASP A 86 0.53 9.22 10.56
N ALA A 87 -0.13 8.18 11.04
CA ALA A 87 -1.13 7.44 10.26
C ALA A 87 -2.53 7.50 10.89
N ASP A 88 -3.53 7.24 10.07
CA ASP A 88 -4.93 7.25 10.49
C ASP A 88 -5.34 5.90 11.11
N VAL A 89 -4.80 4.81 10.57
CA VAL A 89 -5.14 3.45 10.96
C VAL A 89 -3.88 2.62 11.12
N TRP A 90 -3.74 1.97 12.28
CA TRP A 90 -2.66 1.03 12.58
C TRP A 90 -3.23 -0.35 12.77
N LEU A 91 -2.81 -1.31 11.96
CA LEU A 91 -3.27 -2.70 12.05
C LEU A 91 -2.10 -3.66 12.31
N ALA A 92 -2.40 -4.72 13.04
CA ALA A 92 -1.55 -5.89 13.21
C ALA A 92 -2.33 -7.12 12.80
N LYS A 93 -1.68 -8.28 12.75
CA LYS A 93 -2.32 -9.58 12.47
C LYS A 93 -3.66 -9.72 13.17
N GLY A 94 -4.70 -10.02 12.43
CA GLY A 94 -6.07 -10.18 12.91
C GLY A 94 -6.87 -8.88 13.01
N GLY A 95 -6.23 -7.73 12.76
CA GLY A 95 -6.93 -6.44 12.74
C GLY A 95 -7.75 -6.23 11.48
N ALA A 96 -8.77 -5.39 11.60
CA ALA A 96 -9.66 -5.03 10.50
C ALA A 96 -10.08 -3.56 10.61
N TRP A 97 -10.41 -2.96 9.47
CA TRP A 97 -10.92 -1.60 9.38
C TRP A 97 -11.79 -1.44 8.14
N SER A 98 -12.76 -0.54 8.21
CA SER A 98 -13.64 -0.19 7.09
C SER A 98 -14.12 1.25 7.21
N ASP A 99 -14.31 1.92 6.08
CA ASP A 99 -14.93 3.26 6.01
C ASP A 99 -16.20 3.29 5.15
N GLY A 100 -16.70 2.13 4.74
CA GLY A 100 -17.84 2.00 3.85
C GLY A 100 -17.48 2.03 2.34
N THR A 101 -16.32 2.54 1.97
CA THR A 101 -15.80 2.47 0.60
C THR A 101 -14.99 1.20 0.39
N LEU A 102 -14.15 0.86 1.36
CA LEU A 102 -13.40 -0.38 1.37
C LEU A 102 -13.34 -1.00 2.76
N SER A 103 -13.09 -2.28 2.80
CA SER A 103 -12.83 -3.05 4.01
C SER A 103 -11.44 -3.66 3.93
N VAL A 104 -10.71 -3.62 5.04
CA VAL A 104 -9.31 -4.05 5.13
C VAL A 104 -9.15 -5.06 6.25
N TRP A 105 -8.45 -6.15 5.97
CA TRP A 105 -8.01 -7.13 6.97
C TRP A 105 -6.50 -7.29 6.90
N ALA A 106 -5.87 -7.30 8.06
CA ALA A 106 -4.45 -7.59 8.21
C ALA A 106 -4.25 -9.05 8.58
N LEU A 107 -3.57 -9.79 7.71
CA LEU A 107 -3.15 -11.16 7.96
C LEU A 107 -1.71 -11.18 8.47
N GLY A 108 -1.32 -12.27 9.15
CA GLY A 108 0.08 -12.46 9.52
C GLY A 108 0.97 -12.70 8.30
N SER A 109 2.24 -12.35 8.45
CA SER A 109 3.27 -12.56 7.43
C SER A 109 4.31 -13.57 7.94
N THR A 110 5.09 -14.13 7.02
CA THR A 110 6.28 -14.94 7.32
C THR A 110 7.51 -14.07 7.56
N ASP A 111 7.42 -12.79 7.25
CA ASP A 111 8.36 -11.75 7.63
C ASP A 111 7.70 -10.85 8.70
N SER A 112 8.21 -9.64 8.89
CA SER A 112 7.61 -8.65 9.79
C SER A 112 6.28 -8.12 9.24
N GLY A 113 5.45 -7.59 10.12
CA GLY A 113 4.22 -6.90 9.76
C GLY A 113 3.11 -7.80 9.28
N VAL A 114 2.46 -7.40 8.20
CA VAL A 114 1.21 -8.00 7.74
C VAL A 114 1.17 -8.17 6.22
N SER A 115 0.22 -8.99 5.76
CA SER A 115 -0.32 -8.98 4.42
C SER A 115 -1.71 -8.37 4.45
N TRP A 116 -2.13 -7.76 3.35
CA TRP A 116 -3.40 -7.08 3.26
C TRP A 116 -4.42 -7.86 2.43
N ILE A 117 -5.64 -7.98 2.94
CA ILE A 117 -6.82 -8.28 2.12
C ILE A 117 -7.69 -7.02 2.12
N ILE A 118 -8.07 -6.57 0.94
CA ILE A 118 -8.96 -5.42 0.75
C ILE A 118 -10.15 -5.84 -0.08
N GLU A 119 -11.35 -5.49 0.36
CA GLU A 119 -12.57 -5.60 -0.44
C GLU A 119 -13.08 -4.22 -0.79
N THR A 120 -13.28 -3.99 -2.08
CA THR A 120 -13.86 -2.76 -2.62
C THR A 120 -14.52 -3.02 -3.96
N GLU A 121 -15.63 -2.35 -4.24
CA GLU A 121 -16.34 -2.42 -5.52
C GLU A 121 -16.58 -3.87 -6.01
N GLY A 122 -16.92 -4.76 -5.08
CA GLY A 122 -17.22 -6.17 -5.36
C GLY A 122 -15.99 -7.03 -5.69
N LYS A 123 -14.78 -6.51 -5.51
CA LYS A 123 -13.52 -7.23 -5.76
C LYS A 123 -12.72 -7.38 -4.47
N ARG A 124 -11.98 -8.48 -4.41
CA ARG A 124 -11.04 -8.77 -3.32
C ARG A 124 -9.63 -8.72 -3.83
N ILE A 125 -8.80 -7.90 -3.18
CA ILE A 125 -7.41 -7.68 -3.52
C ILE A 125 -6.55 -8.27 -2.39
N PHE A 126 -5.49 -8.98 -2.73
CA PHE A 126 -4.50 -9.45 -1.79
C PHE A 126 -3.14 -8.84 -2.13
N HIS A 127 -2.54 -8.13 -1.18
CA HIS A 127 -1.16 -7.66 -1.26
C HIS A 127 -0.34 -8.38 -0.19
N ALA A 128 0.61 -9.18 -0.63
CA ALA A 128 1.35 -10.11 0.23
C ALA A 128 2.37 -9.41 1.14
N GLY A 129 2.82 -8.20 0.79
CA GLY A 129 4.04 -7.68 1.40
C GLY A 129 5.19 -8.65 1.15
N ASP A 130 5.88 -9.08 2.22
CA ASP A 130 6.92 -10.12 2.16
C ASP A 130 6.44 -11.48 2.68
N LEU A 131 5.14 -11.75 2.61
CA LEU A 131 4.64 -13.10 2.83
C LEU A 131 5.14 -14.01 1.72
N ASN A 132 6.03 -14.94 2.05
CA ASN A 132 6.64 -15.83 1.09
C ASN A 132 6.94 -17.18 1.73
N ASN A 133 6.90 -18.23 0.91
CA ASN A 133 7.38 -19.56 1.29
C ASN A 133 8.92 -19.69 1.11
N TRP A 134 9.60 -18.58 0.83
CA TRP A 134 11.05 -18.45 0.62
C TRP A 134 11.60 -19.43 -0.43
N TYR A 135 10.75 -19.80 -1.40
CA TYR A 135 11.13 -20.56 -2.58
C TYR A 135 11.31 -19.60 -3.75
N VAL A 136 12.56 -19.41 -4.17
CA VAL A 136 12.88 -18.46 -5.25
C VAL A 136 12.45 -19.02 -6.60
N ARG A 137 11.51 -18.36 -7.28
CA ARG A 137 11.25 -18.52 -8.71
C ARG A 137 11.64 -17.24 -9.43
N PHE A 138 12.37 -17.38 -10.53
CA PHE A 138 12.59 -16.25 -11.43
C PHE A 138 11.29 -15.96 -12.18
N LEU A 139 10.70 -14.81 -11.90
CA LEU A 139 9.57 -14.26 -12.66
C LEU A 139 10.09 -13.20 -13.63
N PRO A 140 9.41 -12.93 -14.74
CA PRO A 140 9.75 -11.80 -15.60
C PRO A 140 9.73 -10.51 -14.76
N GLU A 141 10.72 -9.65 -15.00
CA GLU A 141 10.77 -8.36 -14.31
C GLU A 141 9.61 -7.47 -14.79
N ALA A 142 8.88 -6.90 -13.84
CA ALA A 142 7.87 -5.89 -14.15
C ALA A 142 8.54 -4.56 -14.51
N VAL A 143 7.96 -3.84 -15.45
CA VAL A 143 8.48 -2.56 -15.93
C VAL A 143 7.80 -1.42 -15.15
N PRO A 144 8.60 -0.52 -14.50
CA PRO A 144 8.03 0.64 -13.81
C PRO A 144 7.14 1.49 -14.72
N GLY A 145 5.93 1.78 -14.26
CA GLY A 145 4.91 2.50 -15.04
C GLY A 145 4.02 1.61 -15.91
N GLU A 146 4.33 0.32 -16.03
CA GLU A 146 3.45 -0.62 -16.72
C GLU A 146 2.11 -0.74 -15.98
N THR A 147 1.03 -0.71 -16.72
CA THR A 147 -0.33 -0.80 -16.21
C THR A 147 -1.08 -1.92 -16.91
N ILE A 148 -1.79 -2.71 -16.14
CA ILE A 148 -2.70 -3.74 -16.65
C ILE A 148 -4.15 -3.43 -16.25
N GLU A 149 -5.06 -3.73 -17.13
CA GLU A 149 -6.51 -3.70 -16.88
C GLU A 149 -6.94 -4.98 -16.17
N ILE A 150 -7.72 -4.83 -15.11
CA ILE A 150 -8.19 -5.97 -14.30
C ILE A 150 -9.72 -6.05 -14.34
#